data_d7bd74ca388a3c5ec28bf5e222924575
#
_entry.id   d7bd74ca388a3c5ec28bf5e222924575
#
_cell.length_a   1.000
_cell.length_b   1.000
_cell.length_c   1.000
_cell.angle_alpha   90.00
_cell.angle_beta   90.00
_cell.angle_gamma   90.00
#
_symmetry.space_group_name_H-M   'P 1'
#
loop_
_entity.id
_entity.type
_entity.pdbx_description
1 polymer ?
#
loop_
_entity_poly.entity_id
_entity_poly.type
_entity_poly.pdbx_seq_one_letter_code
_entity_poly.pdbx_strand_id
1 'polypeptide(L)'
;MSSFGSPQEKHKHSFKNVLSYMYEYDDFMDSVGRVIDLGCDVEATNMLWWANATTRDKTKTSLGIKCVGVNTFKKLNVKHSSISYQNHDIESLNRVKKTFDIIWCYDQLQYLLNPYQALSNWWHIANKDAMLVLAVPQTVNTEYHIQEYNLSLGHKYHYTMPQLIYMLAVSGWDCRSGFFKKTPGDPWLYAIVYKSNVEPMDPKETNIYKLVEETELLPQCAVDGIHKYGKLRQRDLVLPWLDKNLMVMEQH
;
A
#
# COMPACT_ATOMS: atom_id res chain seq x y z
N MET A 1 -10.62 6.97 25.47
CA MET A 1 -10.47 7.44 24.07
C MET A 1 -9.00 7.66 23.82
N SER A 2 -8.31 6.72 23.15
CA SER A 2 -6.93 6.95 22.74
C SER A 2 -6.96 7.98 21.61
N SER A 3 -6.34 9.12 21.81
CA SER A 3 -6.13 10.11 20.75
C SER A 3 -5.31 9.43 19.65
N PHE A 4 -5.96 9.02 18.57
CA PHE A 4 -5.22 8.67 17.36
C PHE A 4 -4.38 9.89 16.99
N GLY A 5 -3.09 9.70 16.84
CA GLY A 5 -2.17 10.78 16.50
C GLY A 5 -2.64 11.57 15.27
N SER A 6 -2.12 12.77 15.13
CA SER A 6 -2.45 13.62 13.98
C SER A 6 -2.19 12.88 12.65
N PRO A 7 -2.85 13.24 11.55
CA PRO A 7 -2.54 12.66 10.23
C PRO A 7 -1.03 12.66 9.93
N GLN A 8 -0.31 13.73 10.30
CA GLN A 8 1.14 13.84 10.13
C GLN A 8 1.92 12.79 10.93
N GLU A 9 1.50 12.43 12.15
CA GLU A 9 2.15 11.38 12.94
C GLU A 9 1.90 9.99 12.36
N LYS A 10 0.70 9.74 11.82
CA LYS A 10 0.37 8.50 11.12
C LYS A 10 1.23 8.33 9.88
N HIS A 11 1.35 9.35 9.04
CA HIS A 11 2.22 9.35 7.85
C HIS A 11 3.68 9.11 8.21
N LYS A 12 4.17 9.78 9.26
CA LYS A 12 5.52 9.61 9.77
C LYS A 12 5.81 8.18 10.20
N HIS A 13 4.87 7.54 10.88
CA HIS A 13 5.02 6.15 11.31
C HIS A 13 5.09 5.19 10.12
N SER A 14 4.19 5.32 9.15
CA SER A 14 4.19 4.50 7.93
C SER A 14 5.45 4.67 7.12
N PHE A 15 5.89 5.91 6.92
CA PHE A 15 7.13 6.21 6.22
C PHE A 15 8.34 5.58 6.92
N LYS A 16 8.42 5.69 8.25
CA LYS A 16 9.49 5.08 9.03
C LYS A 16 9.55 3.55 8.87
N ASN A 17 8.41 2.89 8.84
CA ASN A 17 8.34 1.44 8.63
C ASN A 17 8.83 1.06 7.23
N VAL A 18 8.41 1.79 6.20
CA VAL A 18 8.87 1.58 4.83
C VAL A 18 10.36 1.83 4.69
N LEU A 19 10.86 2.93 5.24
CA LEU A 19 12.30 3.21 5.22
C LEU A 19 13.11 2.12 5.92
N SER A 20 12.66 1.64 7.08
CA SER A 20 13.37 0.56 7.79
C SER A 20 13.44 -0.69 6.92
N TYR A 21 12.35 -1.04 6.25
CA TYR A 21 12.33 -2.14 5.30
C TYR A 21 13.30 -1.92 4.13
N MET A 22 13.24 -0.75 3.48
CA MET A 22 14.06 -0.44 2.31
C MET A 22 15.55 -0.39 2.66
N TYR A 23 15.93 0.13 3.83
CA TYR A 23 17.32 0.13 4.30
C TYR A 23 17.84 -1.28 4.62
N GLU A 24 16.98 -2.21 4.95
CA GLU A 24 17.35 -3.59 5.24
C GLU A 24 17.60 -4.40 3.96
N TYR A 25 16.85 -4.11 2.90
CA TYR A 25 16.92 -4.79 1.59
C TYR A 25 17.65 -3.98 0.50
N ASP A 26 18.42 -3.04 0.87
CA ASP A 26 19.63 -2.41 0.35
C ASP A 26 19.60 -1.67 -0.99
N ASP A 27 19.46 -2.34 -2.10
CA ASP A 27 19.77 -1.72 -3.41
C ASP A 27 18.58 -0.95 -4.01
N PHE A 28 17.40 -1.11 -3.44
CA PHE A 28 16.19 -0.54 -4.01
C PHE A 28 16.16 0.99 -3.94
N MET A 29 16.60 1.59 -2.83
CA MET A 29 16.55 3.05 -2.63
C MET A 29 17.37 3.81 -3.68
N ASP A 30 18.52 3.26 -4.08
CA ASP A 30 19.40 3.90 -5.07
C ASP A 30 18.79 3.85 -6.48
N SER A 31 17.84 2.94 -6.72
CA SER A 31 17.11 2.82 -7.98
C SER A 31 15.86 3.68 -8.08
N VAL A 32 15.37 4.26 -6.96
CA VAL A 32 14.15 5.06 -6.92
C VAL A 32 14.36 6.42 -7.56
N GLY A 33 13.75 6.66 -8.69
CA GLY A 33 13.76 7.96 -9.37
C GLY A 33 12.46 8.74 -9.21
N ARG A 34 11.31 8.04 -9.12
CA ARG A 34 9.98 8.66 -9.10
C ARG A 34 9.03 8.00 -8.12
N VAL A 35 8.38 8.84 -7.31
CA VAL A 35 7.33 8.45 -6.36
C VAL A 35 6.03 9.17 -6.71
N ILE A 36 4.90 8.45 -6.66
CA ILE A 36 3.56 9.05 -6.70
C ILE A 36 2.89 8.87 -5.34
N ASP A 37 2.32 9.96 -4.80
CA ASP A 37 1.56 9.97 -3.54
C ASP A 37 0.07 10.15 -3.86
N LEU A 38 -0.67 9.08 -3.72
CA LEU A 38 -2.09 8.99 -4.03
C LEU A 38 -2.93 9.38 -2.82
N GLY A 39 -3.64 10.49 -2.94
CA GLY A 39 -4.36 11.10 -1.83
C GLY A 39 -3.45 11.95 -0.95
N CYS A 40 -2.43 12.57 -1.54
CA CYS A 40 -1.49 13.44 -0.83
C CYS A 40 -2.21 14.56 -0.07
N ASP A 41 -1.63 15.00 1.04
CA ASP A 41 -2.10 16.16 1.76
C ASP A 41 -1.62 17.48 1.11
N VAL A 42 -2.25 18.60 1.51
CA VAL A 42 -1.92 19.93 0.96
C VAL A 42 -0.52 20.42 1.36
N GLU A 43 0.04 19.89 2.44
CA GLU A 43 1.39 20.19 2.94
C GLU A 43 2.45 19.28 2.30
N ALA A 44 2.05 18.34 1.44
CA ALA A 44 2.95 17.41 0.76
C ALA A 44 3.85 16.61 1.70
N THR A 45 3.36 16.23 2.87
CA THR A 45 4.14 15.66 3.96
C THR A 45 4.98 14.46 3.53
N ASN A 46 4.37 13.45 2.89
CA ASN A 46 5.09 12.26 2.43
C ASN A 46 6.04 12.59 1.28
N MET A 47 5.61 13.45 0.35
CA MET A 47 6.44 13.83 -0.79
C MET A 47 7.70 14.60 -0.37
N LEU A 48 7.61 15.43 0.68
CA LEU A 48 8.77 16.12 1.24
C LEU A 48 9.78 15.13 1.83
N TRP A 49 9.31 14.07 2.46
CA TRP A 49 10.21 13.03 2.97
C TRP A 49 10.95 12.32 1.84
N TRP A 50 10.23 11.92 0.79
CA TRP A 50 10.85 11.30 -0.38
C TRP A 50 11.80 12.24 -1.11
N ALA A 51 11.39 13.49 -1.35
CA ALA A 51 12.21 14.49 -2.04
C ALA A 51 13.50 14.85 -1.29
N ASN A 52 13.50 14.68 0.04
CA ASN A 52 14.67 14.94 0.91
C ASN A 52 15.40 13.64 1.31
N ALA A 53 15.03 12.48 0.77
CA ALA A 53 15.71 11.23 1.06
C ALA A 53 17.19 11.31 0.62
N THR A 54 18.07 10.74 1.44
CA THR A 54 19.52 10.73 1.21
C THR A 54 20.03 9.31 1.07
N THR A 55 21.19 9.16 0.48
CA THR A 55 21.87 7.87 0.37
C THR A 55 22.12 7.22 1.75
N ARG A 56 22.20 5.88 1.77
CA ARG A 56 22.37 5.08 2.99
C ARG A 56 23.65 5.40 3.77
N ASP A 57 24.72 5.67 3.08
CA ASP A 57 26.03 5.98 3.65
C ASP A 57 26.08 7.32 4.40
N LYS A 58 24.94 8.02 4.46
CA LYS A 58 24.79 9.32 5.13
C LYS A 58 25.73 10.41 4.61
N THR A 59 26.26 10.27 3.41
CA THR A 59 27.09 11.32 2.77
C THR A 59 26.28 12.59 2.47
N LYS A 60 25.00 12.63 2.86
CA LYS A 60 24.04 13.72 2.64
C LYS A 60 23.77 14.04 1.17
N THR A 61 24.14 13.15 0.28
CA THR A 61 23.78 13.29 -1.13
C THR A 61 22.30 12.99 -1.28
N SER A 62 21.52 13.96 -1.77
CA SER A 62 20.11 13.75 -2.08
C SER A 62 19.97 12.72 -3.20
N LEU A 63 19.06 11.79 -3.04
CA LEU A 63 18.72 10.82 -4.10
C LEU A 63 18.04 11.47 -5.32
N GLY A 64 17.64 12.75 -5.21
CA GLY A 64 17.03 13.49 -6.32
C GLY A 64 15.66 12.96 -6.75
N ILE A 65 14.97 12.23 -5.88
CA ILE A 65 13.67 11.61 -6.14
C ILE A 65 12.65 12.66 -6.57
N LYS A 66 11.95 12.40 -7.67
CA LYS A 66 10.86 13.24 -8.18
C LYS A 66 9.52 12.72 -7.66
N CYS A 67 8.77 13.58 -6.97
CA CYS A 67 7.48 13.25 -6.37
C CYS A 67 6.33 13.89 -7.13
N VAL A 68 5.25 13.12 -7.30
CA VAL A 68 4.00 13.60 -7.88
C VAL A 68 2.88 13.33 -6.89
N GLY A 69 2.25 14.36 -6.37
CA GLY A 69 1.04 14.23 -5.56
C GLY A 69 -0.21 14.21 -6.43
N VAL A 70 -1.17 13.38 -6.10
CA VAL A 70 -2.47 13.32 -6.75
C VAL A 70 -3.58 13.40 -5.72
N ASN A 71 -4.49 14.35 -5.90
CA ASN A 71 -5.71 14.50 -5.10
C ASN A 71 -6.69 15.44 -5.83
N THR A 72 -7.84 15.72 -5.26
CA THR A 72 -8.89 16.57 -5.85
C THR A 72 -8.93 18.01 -5.32
N PHE A 73 -8.00 18.44 -4.48
CA PHE A 73 -7.93 19.83 -4.03
C PHE A 73 -7.26 20.77 -5.07
N LYS A 74 -7.33 22.09 -4.88
CA LYS A 74 -6.90 23.04 -5.91
C LYS A 74 -5.38 23.14 -6.10
N LYS A 75 -4.57 23.08 -5.02
CA LYS A 75 -3.11 23.26 -5.06
C LYS A 75 -2.43 22.77 -3.79
N LEU A 76 -1.13 22.53 -3.85
CA LEU A 76 -0.28 22.35 -2.68
C LEU A 76 0.06 23.70 -2.03
N ASN A 77 0.28 23.67 -0.72
CA ASN A 77 0.82 24.81 0.04
C ASN A 77 2.36 24.88 -0.04
N VAL A 78 3.01 23.83 -0.56
CA VAL A 78 4.46 23.68 -0.62
C VAL A 78 4.98 23.95 -2.03
N LYS A 79 6.14 24.63 -2.10
CA LYS A 79 6.94 24.78 -3.34
C LYS A 79 8.27 24.06 -3.15
N HIS A 80 8.51 23.03 -3.94
CA HIS A 80 9.76 22.28 -3.96
C HIS A 80 10.08 21.83 -5.38
N SER A 81 11.36 21.95 -5.79
CA SER A 81 11.79 21.67 -7.18
C SER A 81 11.59 20.21 -7.62
N SER A 82 11.54 19.30 -6.67
CA SER A 82 11.31 17.87 -6.93
C SER A 82 9.87 17.43 -6.74
N ILE A 83 8.95 18.32 -6.34
CA ILE A 83 7.54 18.01 -6.09
C ILE A 83 6.67 18.67 -7.13
N SER A 84 5.75 17.90 -7.70
CA SER A 84 4.68 18.37 -8.58
C SER A 84 3.33 17.84 -8.10
N TYR A 85 2.25 18.45 -8.56
CA TYR A 85 0.91 18.08 -8.17
C TYR A 85 0.00 17.97 -9.38
N GLN A 86 -0.93 17.03 -9.33
CA GLN A 86 -1.98 16.83 -10.31
C GLN A 86 -3.34 16.78 -9.61
N ASN A 87 -4.24 17.68 -10.01
CA ASN A 87 -5.63 17.63 -9.57
C ASN A 87 -6.34 16.53 -10.38
N HIS A 88 -6.42 15.35 -9.80
CA HIS A 88 -6.98 14.17 -10.45
C HIS A 88 -7.63 13.25 -9.44
N ASP A 89 -8.61 12.48 -9.91
CA ASP A 89 -9.16 11.36 -9.17
C ASP A 89 -8.17 10.20 -9.18
N ILE A 90 -7.81 9.70 -7.99
CA ILE A 90 -6.87 8.59 -7.82
C ILE A 90 -7.43 7.24 -8.33
N GLU A 91 -8.74 7.10 -8.51
CA GLU A 91 -9.33 5.93 -9.16
C GLU A 91 -9.06 5.91 -10.67
N SER A 92 -8.90 7.09 -11.31
CA SER A 92 -8.90 7.25 -12.77
C SER A 92 -7.59 7.83 -13.29
N LEU A 93 -6.45 7.15 -13.03
CA LEU A 93 -5.12 7.62 -13.40
C LEU A 93 -4.73 7.32 -14.86
N ASN A 94 -5.65 6.98 -15.74
CA ASN A 94 -5.42 6.65 -17.15
C ASN A 94 -4.79 7.78 -17.99
N ARG A 95 -4.78 9.01 -17.49
CA ARG A 95 -4.14 10.18 -18.13
C ARG A 95 -2.72 10.44 -17.65
N VAL A 96 -2.25 9.71 -16.65
CA VAL A 96 -0.90 9.85 -16.13
C VAL A 96 0.05 9.11 -17.08
N LYS A 97 0.80 9.86 -17.89
CA LYS A 97 1.73 9.30 -18.89
C LYS A 97 3.09 8.88 -18.32
N LYS A 98 3.35 9.17 -17.06
CA LYS A 98 4.62 8.84 -16.41
C LYS A 98 4.47 7.55 -15.64
N THR A 99 5.55 6.80 -15.52
CA THR A 99 5.64 5.62 -14.67
C THR A 99 6.45 5.91 -13.41
N PHE A 100 6.21 5.12 -12.35
CA PHE A 100 6.72 5.36 -11.01
C PHE A 100 7.36 4.10 -10.44
N ASP A 101 8.40 4.29 -9.64
CA ASP A 101 9.11 3.22 -8.94
C ASP A 101 8.45 2.91 -7.61
N ILE A 102 7.82 3.91 -6.99
CA ILE A 102 7.01 3.75 -5.79
C ILE A 102 5.65 4.39 -6.01
N ILE A 103 4.60 3.62 -5.69
CA ILE A 103 3.23 4.09 -5.55
C ILE A 103 2.90 4.09 -4.06
N TRP A 104 2.73 5.27 -3.51
CA TRP A 104 2.39 5.49 -2.11
C TRP A 104 0.92 5.79 -1.97
N CYS A 105 0.20 4.99 -1.19
CA CYS A 105 -1.23 5.19 -0.92
C CYS A 105 -1.51 4.95 0.56
N TYR A 106 -1.66 6.01 1.31
CA TYR A 106 -1.92 5.96 2.74
C TYR A 106 -3.31 6.48 3.05
N ASP A 107 -4.13 5.66 3.73
CA ASP A 107 -5.46 6.06 4.23
C ASP A 107 -6.42 6.55 3.12
N GLN A 108 -6.38 5.93 1.94
CA GLN A 108 -7.20 6.35 0.80
C GLN A 108 -8.06 5.24 0.21
N LEU A 109 -7.56 4.00 0.13
CA LEU A 109 -8.22 2.92 -0.59
C LEU A 109 -9.65 2.63 -0.09
N GLN A 110 -9.93 2.84 1.19
CA GLN A 110 -11.25 2.64 1.80
C GLN A 110 -12.31 3.67 1.36
N TYR A 111 -11.90 4.80 0.77
CA TYR A 111 -12.82 5.82 0.28
C TYR A 111 -13.21 5.64 -1.18
N LEU A 112 -12.50 4.79 -1.91
CA LEU A 112 -12.69 4.60 -3.35
C LEU A 112 -14.01 3.87 -3.65
N LEU A 113 -14.63 4.18 -4.78
CA LEU A 113 -15.84 3.51 -5.24
C LEU A 113 -15.52 2.13 -5.82
N ASN A 114 -14.43 2.05 -6.57
CA ASN A 114 -13.96 0.80 -7.19
C ASN A 114 -12.46 0.58 -6.92
N PRO A 115 -12.10 0.03 -5.75
CA PRO A 115 -10.71 -0.19 -5.38
C PRO A 115 -9.98 -1.19 -6.31
N TYR A 116 -10.65 -2.16 -6.92
CA TYR A 116 -10.04 -3.04 -7.92
C TYR A 116 -9.59 -2.27 -9.16
N GLN A 117 -10.45 -1.39 -9.69
CA GLN A 117 -10.11 -0.55 -10.82
C GLN A 117 -8.96 0.41 -10.49
N ALA A 118 -8.97 0.99 -9.30
CA ALA A 118 -7.91 1.85 -8.83
C ALA A 118 -6.56 1.10 -8.78
N LEU A 119 -6.51 -0.05 -8.13
CA LEU A 119 -5.31 -0.88 -8.03
C LEU A 119 -4.79 -1.34 -9.39
N SER A 120 -5.69 -1.68 -10.32
CA SER A 120 -5.35 -2.00 -11.71
C SER A 120 -4.75 -0.78 -12.44
N ASN A 121 -5.37 0.39 -12.31
CA ASN A 121 -4.84 1.62 -12.90
C ASN A 121 -3.46 1.98 -12.32
N TRP A 122 -3.24 1.77 -11.02
CA TRP A 122 -1.95 1.98 -10.38
C TRP A 122 -0.90 1.00 -10.88
N TRP A 123 -1.28 -0.26 -11.14
CA TRP A 123 -0.40 -1.25 -11.75
C TRP A 123 0.08 -0.80 -13.15
N HIS A 124 -0.79 -0.20 -13.98
CA HIS A 124 -0.43 0.29 -15.30
C HIS A 124 0.54 1.49 -15.29
N ILE A 125 0.51 2.33 -14.26
CA ILE A 125 1.45 3.44 -14.11
C ILE A 125 2.71 3.08 -13.32
N ALA A 126 2.82 1.87 -12.84
CA ALA A 126 3.99 1.34 -12.14
C ALA A 126 5.09 0.96 -13.13
N ASN A 127 6.36 1.27 -12.84
CA ASN A 127 7.52 0.72 -13.54
C ASN A 127 7.60 -0.79 -13.32
N LYS A 128 8.41 -1.47 -14.13
CA LYS A 128 8.81 -2.85 -13.84
C LYS A 128 9.47 -2.88 -12.44
N ASP A 129 9.14 -3.87 -11.65
CA ASP A 129 9.61 -4.07 -10.27
C ASP A 129 9.23 -2.93 -9.29
N ALA A 130 8.29 -2.06 -9.69
CA ALA A 130 7.81 -0.98 -8.83
C ALA A 130 7.13 -1.52 -7.56
N MET A 131 7.21 -0.75 -6.50
CA MET A 131 6.65 -1.05 -5.20
C MET A 131 5.35 -0.28 -4.97
N LEU A 132 4.30 -0.96 -4.57
CA LEU A 132 3.10 -0.36 -3.98
C LEU A 132 3.21 -0.41 -2.46
N VAL A 133 3.18 0.75 -1.84
CA VAL A 133 3.15 0.90 -0.38
C VAL A 133 1.75 1.35 0.03
N LEU A 134 1.07 0.51 0.78
CA LEU A 134 -0.33 0.70 1.12
C LEU A 134 -0.54 0.65 2.63
N ALA A 135 -1.35 1.58 3.14
CA ALA A 135 -1.90 1.51 4.48
C ALA A 135 -3.40 1.74 4.45
N VAL A 136 -4.15 0.82 5.04
CA VAL A 136 -5.62 0.88 5.12
C VAL A 136 -6.09 0.59 6.54
N PRO A 137 -7.23 1.14 6.99
CA PRO A 137 -7.78 0.80 8.28
C PRO A 137 -8.23 -0.68 8.29
N GLN A 138 -7.83 -1.39 9.36
CA GLN A 138 -8.25 -2.78 9.53
C GLN A 138 -9.61 -2.86 10.20
N THR A 139 -10.38 -3.85 9.82
CA THR A 139 -11.58 -4.25 10.55
C THR A 139 -11.18 -5.16 11.71
N VAL A 140 -11.22 -4.64 12.93
CA VAL A 140 -10.85 -5.40 14.14
C VAL A 140 -12.07 -6.05 14.77
N ASN A 141 -13.22 -5.40 14.70
CA ASN A 141 -14.49 -5.91 15.23
C ASN A 141 -15.64 -5.35 14.41
N THR A 142 -16.34 -6.23 13.69
CA THR A 142 -17.39 -5.86 12.74
C THR A 142 -18.61 -5.21 13.41
N GLU A 143 -18.89 -5.49 14.69
CA GLU A 143 -20.07 -4.96 15.36
C GLU A 143 -19.90 -3.51 15.84
N TYR A 144 -18.70 -3.12 16.26
CA TYR A 144 -18.44 -1.79 16.84
C TYR A 144 -18.06 -0.72 15.82
N HIS A 145 -17.40 -1.09 14.72
CA HIS A 145 -16.77 -0.12 13.82
C HIS A 145 -17.61 0.24 12.58
N ILE A 146 -18.60 -0.57 12.23
CA ILE A 146 -19.40 -0.33 11.02
C ILE A 146 -20.40 0.81 11.26
N GLN A 147 -20.95 0.97 12.45
CA GLN A 147 -22.09 1.87 12.65
C GLN A 147 -21.71 3.32 12.98
N GLU A 148 -20.67 3.58 13.74
CA GLU A 148 -20.39 4.95 14.19
C GLU A 148 -19.13 5.60 13.55
N TYR A 149 -18.02 4.89 13.56
CA TYR A 149 -16.75 5.50 13.17
C TYR A 149 -16.57 5.59 11.65
N ASN A 150 -16.91 4.53 10.93
CA ASN A 150 -16.60 4.41 9.53
C ASN A 150 -17.60 5.10 8.60
N LEU A 151 -18.89 5.11 8.95
CA LEU A 151 -19.90 5.84 8.21
C LEU A 151 -19.71 7.36 8.34
N SER A 152 -19.32 7.84 9.51
CA SER A 152 -19.04 9.27 9.75
C SER A 152 -17.81 9.76 8.99
N LEU A 153 -16.85 8.88 8.69
CA LEU A 153 -15.66 9.21 7.91
C LEU A 153 -15.82 8.95 6.40
N GLY A 154 -16.98 8.43 5.95
CA GLY A 154 -17.24 8.13 4.54
C GLY A 154 -16.50 6.91 4.01
N HIS A 155 -16.03 6.00 4.89
CA HIS A 155 -15.43 4.72 4.47
C HIS A 155 -16.45 3.88 3.71
N LYS A 156 -16.08 3.38 2.56
CA LYS A 156 -16.90 2.49 1.73
C LYS A 156 -16.49 1.03 1.89
N TYR A 157 -15.24 0.80 2.27
CA TYR A 157 -14.66 -0.53 2.44
C TYR A 157 -13.98 -0.68 3.78
N HIS A 158 -14.03 -1.90 4.29
CA HIS A 158 -13.33 -2.36 5.49
C HIS A 158 -12.47 -3.55 5.10
N TYR A 159 -11.23 -3.54 5.52
CA TYR A 159 -10.26 -4.52 5.07
C TYR A 159 -9.90 -5.51 6.17
N THR A 160 -9.87 -6.79 5.80
CA THR A 160 -9.13 -7.83 6.51
C THR A 160 -7.87 -8.17 5.70
N MET A 161 -6.87 -8.77 6.33
CA MET A 161 -5.65 -9.15 5.61
C MET A 161 -5.94 -10.12 4.44
N PRO A 162 -6.76 -11.19 4.60
CA PRO A 162 -7.12 -12.05 3.48
C PRO A 162 -7.76 -11.32 2.30
N GLN A 163 -8.68 -10.40 2.59
CA GLN A 163 -9.34 -9.62 1.55
C GLN A 163 -8.38 -8.68 0.83
N LEU A 164 -7.48 -8.02 1.58
CA LEU A 164 -6.48 -7.13 1.01
C LEU A 164 -5.53 -7.89 0.08
N ILE A 165 -5.00 -9.04 0.53
CA ILE A 165 -4.12 -9.90 -0.28
C ILE A 165 -4.83 -10.36 -1.55
N TYR A 166 -6.07 -10.84 -1.45
CA TYR A 166 -6.85 -11.27 -2.62
C TYR A 166 -7.03 -10.12 -3.63
N MET A 167 -7.44 -8.95 -3.15
CA MET A 167 -7.67 -7.78 -3.99
C MET A 167 -6.39 -7.32 -4.70
N LEU A 168 -5.26 -7.28 -3.99
CA LEU A 168 -3.96 -6.94 -4.55
C LEU A 168 -3.55 -7.93 -5.63
N ALA A 169 -3.63 -9.23 -5.36
CA ALA A 169 -3.24 -10.27 -6.31
C ALA A 169 -4.11 -10.26 -7.57
N VAL A 170 -5.45 -10.14 -7.45
CA VAL A 170 -6.36 -9.99 -8.61
C VAL A 170 -6.00 -8.76 -9.45
N SER A 171 -5.51 -7.70 -8.81
CA SER A 171 -5.08 -6.47 -9.48
C SER A 171 -3.63 -6.50 -9.99
N GLY A 172 -2.99 -7.68 -10.07
CA GLY A 172 -1.67 -7.88 -10.67
C GLY A 172 -0.48 -7.60 -9.74
N TRP A 173 -0.71 -7.38 -8.45
CA TRP A 173 0.36 -7.14 -7.49
C TRP A 173 0.89 -8.44 -6.88
N ASP A 174 2.20 -8.63 -6.89
CA ASP A 174 2.86 -9.80 -6.29
C ASP A 174 2.82 -9.73 -4.76
N CYS A 175 1.94 -10.51 -4.16
CA CYS A 175 1.83 -10.66 -2.71
C CYS A 175 2.73 -11.78 -2.18
N ARG A 176 3.27 -12.67 -3.03
CA ARG A 176 4.16 -13.77 -2.64
C ARG A 176 5.46 -13.23 -2.03
N SER A 177 6.03 -12.21 -2.67
CA SER A 177 7.24 -11.52 -2.22
C SER A 177 6.93 -10.29 -1.37
N GLY A 178 5.66 -10.06 -1.04
CA GLY A 178 5.20 -8.89 -0.32
C GLY A 178 5.49 -8.94 1.19
N PHE A 179 5.49 -7.76 1.80
CA PHE A 179 5.60 -7.57 3.25
C PHE A 179 4.33 -6.98 3.78
N PHE A 180 3.88 -7.51 4.91
CA PHE A 180 2.61 -7.15 5.50
C PHE A 180 2.80 -6.86 6.98
N LYS A 181 1.97 -5.98 7.53
CA LYS A 181 1.94 -5.69 8.95
C LYS A 181 0.53 -5.58 9.45
N LYS A 182 0.27 -6.30 10.52
CA LYS A 182 -0.92 -6.17 11.35
C LYS A 182 -0.47 -6.24 12.80
N THR A 183 -0.44 -5.12 13.49
CA THR A 183 -0.05 -5.06 14.90
C THR A 183 -1.30 -5.08 15.77
N PRO A 184 -1.38 -5.91 16.83
CA PRO A 184 -2.44 -5.81 17.81
C PRO A 184 -2.53 -4.39 18.39
N GLY A 185 -3.73 -3.82 18.40
CA GLY A 185 -3.95 -2.43 18.84
C GLY A 185 -3.61 -1.34 17.82
N ASP A 186 -2.97 -1.67 16.70
CA ASP A 186 -2.81 -0.76 15.57
C ASP A 186 -4.06 -0.86 14.68
N PRO A 187 -4.75 0.25 14.40
CA PRO A 187 -5.93 0.23 13.55
C PRO A 187 -5.62 0.05 12.06
N TRP A 188 -4.37 -0.17 11.68
CA TRP A 188 -3.92 -0.21 10.29
C TRP A 188 -3.43 -1.57 9.86
N LEU A 189 -3.76 -1.93 8.60
CA LEU A 189 -3.07 -2.95 7.82
C LEU A 189 -2.08 -2.26 6.90
N TYR A 190 -0.86 -2.76 6.86
CA TYR A 190 0.16 -2.30 5.94
C TYR A 190 0.49 -3.40 4.93
N ALA A 191 0.72 -3.00 3.68
CA ALA A 191 1.21 -3.88 2.65
C ALA A 191 2.28 -3.17 1.82
N ILE A 192 3.38 -3.87 1.56
CA ILE A 192 4.36 -3.50 0.55
C ILE A 192 4.39 -4.67 -0.42
N VAL A 193 3.96 -4.44 -1.64
CA VAL A 193 3.90 -5.45 -2.70
C VAL A 193 4.53 -4.92 -3.97
N TYR A 194 4.94 -5.82 -4.86
CA TYR A 194 5.65 -5.45 -6.07
C TYR A 194 4.76 -5.60 -7.30
N LYS A 195 5.04 -4.83 -8.33
CA LYS A 195 4.41 -5.05 -9.64
C LYS A 195 4.85 -6.40 -10.18
N SER A 196 3.89 -7.26 -10.51
CA SER A 196 4.15 -8.51 -11.20
C SER A 196 4.15 -8.34 -12.73
N ASN A 197 4.53 -9.40 -13.44
CA ASN A 197 4.36 -9.48 -14.90
C ASN A 197 2.96 -10.01 -15.29
N VAL A 198 2.12 -10.32 -14.32
CA VAL A 198 0.75 -10.78 -14.55
C VAL A 198 -0.17 -9.56 -14.65
N GLU A 199 -0.89 -9.45 -15.75
CA GLU A 199 -1.88 -8.39 -15.95
C GLU A 199 -3.01 -8.49 -14.94
N PRO A 200 -3.60 -7.35 -14.51
CA PRO A 200 -4.79 -7.35 -13.67
C PRO A 200 -5.92 -8.19 -14.27
N MET A 201 -6.52 -9.05 -13.46
CA MET A 201 -7.63 -9.93 -13.84
C MET A 201 -8.97 -9.22 -13.63
N ASP A 202 -10.01 -9.62 -14.37
CA ASP A 202 -11.37 -9.13 -14.12
C ASP A 202 -11.90 -9.71 -12.80
N PRO A 203 -12.16 -8.88 -11.78
CA PRO A 203 -12.64 -9.36 -10.49
C PRO A 203 -14.02 -10.02 -10.54
N LYS A 204 -14.81 -9.82 -11.62
CA LYS A 204 -16.10 -10.47 -11.81
C LYS A 204 -15.96 -11.91 -12.31
N GLU A 205 -14.88 -12.20 -13.02
CA GLU A 205 -14.61 -13.51 -13.62
C GLU A 205 -13.57 -14.32 -12.84
N THR A 206 -12.93 -13.69 -11.82
CA THR A 206 -11.85 -14.30 -11.05
C THR A 206 -12.37 -14.71 -9.68
N ASN A 207 -12.24 -15.98 -9.36
CA ASN A 207 -12.40 -16.49 -8.00
C ASN A 207 -11.03 -16.90 -7.43
N ILE A 208 -11.02 -17.28 -6.16
CA ILE A 208 -9.77 -17.61 -5.45
C ILE A 208 -9.06 -18.83 -6.07
N TYR A 209 -9.78 -19.81 -6.62
CA TYR A 209 -9.19 -20.99 -7.25
C TYR A 209 -8.54 -20.64 -8.58
N LYS A 210 -9.21 -19.86 -9.42
CA LYS A 210 -8.65 -19.35 -10.67
C LYS A 210 -7.37 -18.55 -10.42
N LEU A 211 -7.35 -17.71 -9.39
CA LEU A 211 -6.17 -16.94 -9.01
C LEU A 211 -5.00 -17.85 -8.62
N VAL A 212 -5.25 -18.94 -7.87
CA VAL A 212 -4.22 -19.92 -7.49
C VAL A 212 -3.72 -20.70 -8.69
N GLU A 213 -4.62 -21.12 -9.60
CA GLU A 213 -4.29 -21.98 -10.74
C GLU A 213 -3.56 -21.21 -11.86
N GLU A 214 -3.93 -19.95 -12.08
CA GLU A 214 -3.43 -19.15 -13.22
C GLU A 214 -2.27 -18.22 -12.83
N THR A 215 -2.00 -18.02 -11.54
CA THR A 215 -0.97 -17.08 -11.09
C THR A 215 -0.15 -17.62 -9.92
N GLU A 216 1.00 -17.02 -9.71
CA GLU A 216 1.84 -17.25 -8.52
C GLU A 216 1.88 -16.00 -7.62
N LEU A 217 0.78 -15.22 -7.56
CA LEU A 217 0.76 -13.92 -6.89
C LEU A 217 0.45 -14.01 -5.39
N LEU A 218 -0.05 -15.16 -4.91
CA LEU A 218 -0.39 -15.33 -3.51
C LEU A 218 0.78 -15.88 -2.67
N PRO A 219 0.90 -15.47 -1.39
CA PRO A 219 1.83 -16.10 -0.45
C PRO A 219 1.57 -17.62 -0.35
N GLN A 220 2.64 -18.42 -0.20
CA GLN A 220 2.51 -19.88 -0.15
C GLN A 220 1.56 -20.37 0.95
N CYS A 221 1.59 -19.75 2.13
CA CYS A 221 0.67 -20.07 3.23
C CYS A 221 -0.81 -19.84 2.85
N ALA A 222 -1.09 -18.87 1.99
CA ALA A 222 -2.44 -18.64 1.48
C ALA A 222 -2.85 -19.75 0.50
N VAL A 223 -1.97 -20.13 -0.42
CA VAL A 223 -2.17 -21.23 -1.37
C VAL A 223 -2.44 -22.53 -0.63
N ASP A 224 -1.59 -22.88 0.35
CA ASP A 224 -1.75 -24.08 1.18
C ASP A 224 -3.08 -24.09 1.96
N GLY A 225 -3.46 -22.92 2.51
CA GLY A 225 -4.73 -22.77 3.21
C GLY A 225 -5.93 -22.96 2.29
N ILE A 226 -5.87 -22.45 1.05
CA ILE A 226 -6.92 -22.63 0.06
C ILE A 226 -7.05 -24.11 -0.36
N HIS A 227 -5.94 -24.77 -0.68
CA HIS A 227 -5.96 -26.21 -1.03
C HIS A 227 -6.50 -27.08 0.10
N LYS A 228 -6.10 -26.79 1.34
CA LYS A 228 -6.51 -27.59 2.51
C LYS A 228 -7.95 -27.36 2.95
N TYR A 229 -8.45 -26.12 2.87
CA TYR A 229 -9.70 -25.71 3.51
C TYR A 229 -10.72 -25.12 2.55
N GLY A 230 -10.38 -24.97 1.27
CA GLY A 230 -11.23 -24.33 0.26
C GLY A 230 -11.46 -22.84 0.47
N LYS A 231 -10.64 -22.18 1.31
CA LYS A 231 -10.78 -20.75 1.64
C LYS A 231 -9.51 -20.15 2.21
N LEU A 232 -9.33 -18.85 2.02
CA LEU A 232 -8.28 -18.07 2.64
C LEU A 232 -8.74 -17.57 4.03
N ARG A 233 -8.03 -17.98 5.08
CA ARG A 233 -8.37 -17.62 6.46
C ARG A 233 -7.25 -16.79 7.10
N GLN A 234 -7.63 -15.79 7.88
CA GLN A 234 -6.69 -14.91 8.60
C GLN A 234 -5.67 -15.70 9.44
N ARG A 235 -6.13 -16.73 10.15
CA ARG A 235 -5.29 -17.56 11.05
C ARG A 235 -4.27 -18.44 10.34
N ASP A 236 -4.40 -18.66 9.02
CA ASP A 236 -3.50 -19.48 8.23
C ASP A 236 -2.40 -18.65 7.56
N LEU A 237 -2.51 -17.32 7.65
CA LEU A 237 -1.55 -16.40 7.05
C LEU A 237 -0.32 -16.23 7.96
N VAL A 238 0.78 -16.86 7.55
CA VAL A 238 2.12 -16.59 8.10
C VAL A 238 2.85 -15.75 7.06
N LEU A 239 2.85 -14.44 7.27
CA LEU A 239 3.34 -13.47 6.30
C LEU A 239 4.68 -12.89 6.76
N PRO A 240 5.58 -12.52 5.84
CA PRO A 240 6.72 -11.69 6.17
C PRO A 240 6.24 -10.34 6.72
N TRP A 241 6.70 -9.98 7.91
CA TRP A 241 6.31 -8.75 8.58
C TRP A 241 7.38 -7.69 8.47
N LEU A 242 6.96 -6.42 8.41
CA LEU A 242 7.85 -5.27 8.44
C LEU A 242 8.53 -5.08 9.81
N ASP A 243 8.01 -5.72 10.84
CA ASP A 243 8.54 -5.62 12.21
C ASP A 243 8.96 -7.00 12.70
N LYS A 244 10.26 -7.24 12.74
CA LYS A 244 10.86 -8.54 13.15
C LYS A 244 10.48 -8.97 14.57
N ASN A 245 10.19 -8.02 15.46
CA ASN A 245 9.86 -8.32 16.86
C ASN A 245 8.49 -8.99 17.01
N LEU A 246 7.63 -8.92 16.00
CA LEU A 246 6.30 -9.52 16.01
C LEU A 246 6.28 -10.96 15.46
N MET A 247 7.29 -11.37 14.70
CA MET A 247 7.40 -12.76 14.23
C MET A 247 7.51 -13.77 15.37
N VAL A 248 7.99 -13.35 16.53
CA VAL A 248 8.19 -14.23 17.71
C VAL A 248 6.89 -14.43 18.50
N MET A 249 5.92 -13.53 18.39
CA MET A 249 4.70 -13.56 19.22
C MET A 249 3.52 -14.35 18.60
N GLU A 250 3.54 -14.68 17.32
CA GLU A 250 2.46 -15.42 16.66
C GLU A 250 2.75 -16.95 16.51
N GLN A 251 3.88 -17.43 17.01
CA GLN A 251 4.23 -18.87 17.01
C GLN A 251 3.79 -19.65 18.27
N HIS A 252 2.97 -19.02 19.13
CA HIS A 252 2.42 -19.66 20.34
C HIS A 252 0.90 -19.73 20.34
#